data_d4fb1466725db6f23fa5ce6cdd3b52d2
#
_entry.id   d4fb1466725db6f23fa5ce6cdd3b52d2
#
_cell.length_a   1.000
_cell.length_b   1.000
_cell.length_c   1.000
_cell.angle_alpha   90.00
_cell.angle_beta   90.00
_cell.angle_gamma   90.00
#
_symmetry.space_group_name_H-M   'P 1'
#
loop_
_entity.id
_entity.type
_entity.pdbx_description
1 polymer ?
#
loop_
_entity_poly.entity_id
_entity_poly.type
_entity_poly.pdbx_seq_one_letter_code
_entity_poly.pdbx_strand_id
1 'polypeptide(L)'
;MTTSVAIPAVGDRGRRASIDFLERIFPVPRSFAIRLWDGTALSADGPSSFTLVLESRGALRRMFRPPLDMGIGESYVRGDFDIDGDLVEAVGALSSLGAPRRVSQLVDLARLWFLLPTDQHRNDEVGFAPAELRAAVRSREWEMSAIQYHYDLGNEFYELFLGRRMVYTAAYFTDPSQSLDDAQEQKLDHVCRKLRLRPGERLLDIGCGWGALLIHAAKHYGVRGVGVTLSEQQHDLATRRIHAAGLGDRVEVRVQDYRDLDEPPFDKVAGIGIFEHVGRAGLAEYFGQAYRMLEPGGLFINYGIAVRMPPFDATGVGHFLRSAMRNAVLGSTGFRRKYLWPNGDLVPLSVATTVAEQTGFQLCDVENLRPHYVLTLGHWRRNMDAAREAALRIGGEAMYRLWRLFLAFAEYQFRSGAQTVNQVLMLKQAADGDHPLPLTRDDLARTAPARSS
;
A
#
# COMPACT_ATOMS: atom_id res chain seq x y z
N MET A 1 -9.30 29.29 62.47
CA MET A 1 -8.78 28.19 61.64
C MET A 1 -9.50 28.22 60.30
N THR A 2 -8.96 28.95 59.35
CA THR A 2 -9.49 29.07 57.97
C THR A 2 -8.87 27.99 57.12
N THR A 3 -9.64 26.95 56.81
CA THR A 3 -9.27 25.88 55.87
C THR A 3 -9.24 26.45 54.47
N SER A 4 -8.04 26.72 53.98
CA SER A 4 -7.80 27.03 52.57
C SER A 4 -8.13 25.83 51.73
N VAL A 5 -9.24 25.85 51.01
CA VAL A 5 -9.56 24.89 49.94
C VAL A 5 -8.65 25.21 48.78
N ALA A 6 -7.59 24.42 48.58
CA ALA A 6 -6.73 24.50 47.41
C ALA A 6 -7.57 24.25 46.16
N ILE A 7 -7.74 25.28 45.33
CA ILE A 7 -8.32 25.17 43.99
C ILE A 7 -7.35 24.33 43.20
N PRO A 8 -7.75 23.11 42.69
CA PRO A 8 -6.83 22.29 41.88
C PRO A 8 -6.40 23.08 40.64
N ALA A 9 -5.09 23.16 40.41
CA ALA A 9 -4.51 23.86 39.29
C ALA A 9 -5.17 23.39 37.98
N VAL A 10 -5.42 24.33 37.06
CA VAL A 10 -6.09 24.09 35.74
C VAL A 10 -5.45 22.94 34.98
N GLY A 11 -4.17 22.60 35.22
CA GLY A 11 -3.45 21.45 34.70
C GLY A 11 -3.97 20.08 35.16
N ASP A 12 -4.58 19.98 36.33
CA ASP A 12 -5.03 18.70 36.89
C ASP A 12 -6.36 18.20 36.27
N ARG A 13 -7.27 19.10 35.92
CA ARG A 13 -8.55 18.74 35.27
C ARG A 13 -8.37 18.20 33.87
N GLY A 14 -7.50 18.82 33.05
CA GLY A 14 -7.22 18.36 31.69
C GLY A 14 -6.52 17.01 31.66
N ARG A 15 -5.58 16.78 32.57
CA ARG A 15 -4.92 15.48 32.75
C ARG A 15 -5.92 14.39 33.14
N ARG A 16 -6.77 14.63 34.14
CA ARG A 16 -7.80 13.68 34.57
C ARG A 16 -8.77 13.35 33.44
N ALA A 17 -9.28 14.35 32.72
CA ALA A 17 -10.16 14.12 31.58
C ALA A 17 -9.48 13.28 30.48
N SER A 18 -8.17 13.48 30.26
CA SER A 18 -7.40 12.68 29.29
C SER A 18 -7.24 11.23 29.76
N ILE A 19 -6.98 10.99 31.03
CA ILE A 19 -6.89 9.64 31.60
C ILE A 19 -8.26 8.92 31.50
N ASP A 20 -9.34 9.55 31.94
CA ASP A 20 -10.70 9.00 31.87
C ASP A 20 -11.10 8.63 30.44
N PHE A 21 -10.73 9.48 29.47
CA PHE A 21 -10.97 9.21 28.04
C PHE A 21 -10.15 8.03 27.53
N LEU A 22 -8.85 7.97 27.87
CA LEU A 22 -7.94 6.89 27.44
C LEU A 22 -8.36 5.54 28.06
N GLU A 23 -8.75 5.48 29.32
CA GLU A 23 -9.22 4.27 29.94
C GLU A 23 -10.56 3.78 29.37
N ARG A 24 -11.38 4.71 28.87
CA ARG A 24 -12.63 4.36 28.18
C ARG A 24 -12.40 3.81 26.77
N ILE A 25 -11.43 4.35 26.03
CA ILE A 25 -11.08 3.90 24.67
C ILE A 25 -10.21 2.64 24.69
N PHE A 26 -9.25 2.61 25.61
CA PHE A 26 -8.29 1.53 25.79
C PHE A 26 -8.38 0.94 27.20
N PRO A 27 -9.46 0.21 27.49
CA PRO A 27 -9.64 -0.39 28.82
C PRO A 27 -8.54 -1.40 29.16
N VAL A 28 -8.31 -1.61 30.44
CA VAL A 28 -7.43 -2.69 30.93
C VAL A 28 -8.13 -4.04 30.75
N PRO A 29 -7.40 -5.15 30.48
CA PRO A 29 -5.95 -5.20 30.25
C PRO A 29 -5.55 -4.62 28.87
N ARG A 30 -4.48 -3.83 28.83
CA ARG A 30 -3.90 -3.31 27.57
C ARG A 30 -2.43 -3.73 27.42
N SER A 31 -2.02 -4.04 26.19
CA SER A 31 -0.69 -4.54 25.84
C SER A 31 0.33 -3.44 25.57
N PHE A 32 0.01 -2.17 25.85
CA PHE A 32 0.89 -1.03 25.59
C PHE A 32 0.79 0.02 26.70
N ALA A 33 1.84 0.80 26.85
CA ALA A 33 1.88 1.92 27.77
C ALA A 33 1.45 3.22 27.10
N ILE A 34 1.04 4.21 27.91
CA ILE A 34 0.69 5.56 27.44
C ILE A 34 1.45 6.56 28.29
N ARG A 35 2.07 7.56 27.67
CA ARG A 35 2.74 8.68 28.33
C ARG A 35 2.08 10.00 27.89
N LEU A 36 1.60 10.76 28.84
CA LEU A 36 1.03 12.08 28.59
C LEU A 36 2.13 13.14 28.45
N TRP A 37 1.77 14.31 27.92
CA TRP A 37 2.65 15.48 27.70
C TRP A 37 3.33 16.02 28.96
N ASP A 38 2.81 15.70 30.14
CA ASP A 38 3.35 16.12 31.46
C ASP A 38 4.19 15.03 32.12
N GLY A 39 4.46 13.93 31.43
CA GLY A 39 5.21 12.78 31.90
C GLY A 39 4.37 11.75 32.67
N THR A 40 3.07 12.00 32.92
CA THR A 40 2.20 10.99 33.55
C THR A 40 2.13 9.74 32.67
N ALA A 41 2.39 8.57 33.27
CA ALA A 41 2.40 7.31 32.57
C ALA A 41 1.24 6.41 33.03
N LEU A 42 0.61 5.74 32.06
CA LEU A 42 -0.33 4.64 32.27
C LEU A 42 0.35 3.35 31.81
N SER A 43 0.60 2.44 32.73
CA SER A 43 1.33 1.21 32.46
C SER A 43 0.52 0.24 31.60
N ALA A 44 1.22 -0.63 30.87
CA ALA A 44 0.66 -1.82 30.26
C ALA A 44 0.43 -2.91 31.32
N ASP A 45 -0.48 -3.85 31.01
CA ASP A 45 -0.72 -5.04 31.81
C ASP A 45 0.15 -6.20 31.29
N GLY A 46 1.47 -6.08 31.44
CA GLY A 46 2.47 -7.05 31.00
C GLY A 46 3.53 -6.43 30.06
N PRO A 47 4.25 -7.27 29.29
CA PRO A 47 5.24 -6.77 28.33
C PRO A 47 4.59 -5.83 27.30
N SER A 48 5.16 -4.63 27.14
CA SER A 48 4.66 -3.62 26.21
C SER A 48 5.45 -3.66 24.92
N SER A 49 4.76 -3.76 23.77
CA SER A 49 5.38 -3.69 22.45
C SER A 49 5.63 -2.24 22.00
N PHE A 50 4.90 -1.28 22.56
CA PHE A 50 5.08 0.15 22.28
C PHE A 50 4.52 1.02 23.41
N THR A 51 4.89 2.30 23.37
CA THR A 51 4.30 3.35 24.19
C THR A 51 3.67 4.42 23.28
N LEU A 52 2.38 4.72 23.51
CA LEU A 52 1.74 5.90 22.91
C LEU A 52 2.19 7.14 23.68
N VAL A 53 2.90 8.04 23.02
CA VAL A 53 3.43 9.27 23.61
C VAL A 53 2.61 10.47 23.12
N LEU A 54 1.86 11.12 24.00
CA LEU A 54 1.16 12.34 23.68
C LEU A 54 2.09 13.54 23.87
N GLU A 55 2.40 14.23 22.78
CA GLU A 55 3.37 15.34 22.76
C GLU A 55 2.72 16.69 23.14
N SER A 56 1.39 16.76 23.11
CA SER A 56 0.67 17.99 23.42
C SER A 56 -0.64 17.73 24.17
N ARG A 57 -1.11 18.75 24.89
CA ARG A 57 -2.35 18.67 25.68
C ARG A 57 -3.58 18.40 24.80
N GLY A 58 -3.61 18.98 23.60
CA GLY A 58 -4.72 18.86 22.64
C GLY A 58 -4.64 17.63 21.76
N ALA A 59 -3.61 16.79 21.87
CA ALA A 59 -3.38 15.64 21.01
C ALA A 59 -4.61 14.73 20.91
N LEU A 60 -5.16 14.27 22.04
CA LEU A 60 -6.32 13.37 22.04
C LEU A 60 -7.54 13.97 21.37
N ARG A 61 -7.79 15.26 21.54
CA ARG A 61 -8.93 15.94 20.92
C ARG A 61 -8.82 15.97 19.39
N ARG A 62 -7.60 16.12 18.86
CA ARG A 62 -7.33 16.07 17.42
C ARG A 62 -7.34 14.64 16.88
N MET A 63 -6.67 13.71 17.57
CA MET A 63 -6.62 12.30 17.19
C MET A 63 -8.02 11.69 17.03
N PHE A 64 -8.91 11.96 17.99
CA PHE A 64 -10.24 11.37 18.03
C PHE A 64 -11.34 12.28 17.46
N ARG A 65 -10.95 13.22 16.58
CA ARG A 65 -11.91 14.00 15.77
C ARG A 65 -12.39 13.13 14.59
N PRO A 66 -13.70 12.90 14.46
CA PRO A 66 -14.23 12.12 13.33
C PRO A 66 -14.04 12.82 11.97
N PRO A 67 -13.79 12.06 10.89
CA PRO A 67 -13.52 10.62 10.86
C PRO A 67 -12.15 10.29 11.45
N LEU A 68 -12.03 9.21 12.23
CA LEU A 68 -10.84 8.91 13.03
C LEU A 68 -9.60 8.62 12.21
N ASP A 69 -9.74 8.03 11.01
CA ASP A 69 -8.60 7.82 10.12
C ASP A 69 -7.90 9.12 9.74
N MET A 70 -8.69 10.20 9.52
CA MET A 70 -8.16 11.55 9.28
C MET A 70 -7.55 12.14 10.56
N GLY A 71 -8.31 12.13 11.67
CA GLY A 71 -7.86 12.71 12.93
C GLY A 71 -6.55 12.10 13.43
N ILE A 72 -6.46 10.77 13.46
CA ILE A 72 -5.27 10.04 13.89
C ILE A 72 -4.11 10.24 12.91
N GLY A 73 -4.35 10.08 11.60
CA GLY A 73 -3.30 10.22 10.59
C GLY A 73 -2.69 11.62 10.57
N GLU A 74 -3.52 12.67 10.52
CA GLU A 74 -3.04 14.05 10.52
C GLU A 74 -2.35 14.42 11.85
N SER A 75 -2.85 13.95 12.99
CA SER A 75 -2.21 14.19 14.29
C SER A 75 -0.83 13.52 14.38
N TYR A 76 -0.68 12.30 13.82
CA TYR A 76 0.62 11.65 13.76
C TYR A 76 1.60 12.42 12.88
N VAL A 77 1.18 12.84 11.69
CA VAL A 77 2.04 13.57 10.75
C VAL A 77 2.47 14.93 11.33
N ARG A 78 1.58 15.62 12.03
CA ARG A 78 1.91 16.87 12.75
C ARG A 78 2.81 16.69 13.98
N GLY A 79 3.01 15.46 14.45
CA GLY A 79 3.72 15.19 15.69
C GLY A 79 2.95 15.57 16.96
N ASP A 80 1.62 15.49 16.93
CA ASP A 80 0.78 15.66 18.13
C ASP A 80 0.97 14.52 19.11
N PHE A 81 1.33 13.36 18.58
CA PHE A 81 1.73 12.18 19.33
C PHE A 81 2.80 11.39 18.57
N ASP A 82 3.50 10.51 19.26
CA ASP A 82 4.45 9.55 18.68
C ASP A 82 4.23 8.15 19.24
N ILE A 83 4.85 7.17 18.59
CA ILE A 83 4.90 5.78 19.01
C ILE A 83 6.35 5.41 19.28
N ASP A 84 6.66 5.16 20.54
CA ASP A 84 7.94 4.63 20.97
C ASP A 84 7.86 3.09 21.02
N GLY A 85 8.52 2.42 20.09
CA GLY A 85 8.44 0.97 19.87
C GLY A 85 7.81 0.57 18.53
N ASP A 86 7.06 -0.53 18.50
CA ASP A 86 6.54 -1.11 17.26
C ASP A 86 5.29 -0.38 16.73
N LEU A 87 5.49 0.37 15.65
CA LEU A 87 4.40 1.13 15.00
C LEU A 87 3.35 0.20 14.34
N VAL A 88 3.72 -1.01 13.92
CA VAL A 88 2.76 -1.97 13.32
C VAL A 88 1.81 -2.49 14.40
N GLU A 89 2.32 -2.79 15.60
CA GLU A 89 1.49 -3.18 16.73
C GLU A 89 0.58 -2.02 17.18
N ALA A 90 1.08 -0.79 17.15
CA ALA A 90 0.26 0.40 17.45
C ALA A 90 -0.89 0.59 16.45
N VAL A 91 -0.62 0.40 15.15
CA VAL A 91 -1.67 0.39 14.10
C VAL A 91 -2.67 -0.73 14.35
N GLY A 92 -2.21 -1.90 14.78
CA GLY A 92 -3.06 -3.02 15.16
C GLY A 92 -4.00 -2.69 16.32
N ALA A 93 -3.46 -2.10 17.38
CA ALA A 93 -4.23 -1.66 18.55
C ALA A 93 -5.32 -0.62 18.17
N LEU A 94 -4.95 0.37 17.34
CA LEU A 94 -5.91 1.36 16.83
C LEU A 94 -6.96 0.72 15.89
N SER A 95 -6.56 -0.21 15.03
CA SER A 95 -7.47 -0.92 14.12
C SER A 95 -8.45 -1.83 14.84
N SER A 96 -8.12 -2.27 16.04
CA SER A 96 -8.98 -3.10 16.92
C SER A 96 -10.05 -2.27 17.66
N LEU A 97 -9.96 -0.94 17.61
CA LEU A 97 -10.99 -0.07 18.15
C LEU A 97 -12.31 -0.36 17.44
N GLY A 98 -13.22 -1.01 18.14
CA GLY A 98 -14.54 -1.31 17.62
C GLY A 98 -15.41 -0.06 17.51
N ALA A 99 -16.27 0.02 16.49
CA ALA A 99 -17.33 1.00 16.51
C ALA A 99 -18.22 0.79 17.75
N PRO A 100 -18.65 1.89 18.41
CA PRO A 100 -19.57 1.78 19.53
C PRO A 100 -20.82 0.98 19.16
N ARG A 101 -21.15 -0.01 19.97
CA ARG A 101 -22.30 -0.91 19.70
C ARG A 101 -23.63 -0.33 20.13
N ARG A 102 -23.63 0.68 20.99
CA ARG A 102 -24.82 1.34 21.54
C ARG A 102 -24.71 2.85 21.42
N VAL A 103 -25.84 3.54 21.19
CA VAL A 103 -25.91 4.99 21.13
C VAL A 103 -25.41 5.63 22.44
N SER A 104 -25.71 5.01 23.60
CA SER A 104 -25.22 5.50 24.90
C SER A 104 -23.68 5.57 24.97
N GLN A 105 -22.97 4.60 24.38
CA GLN A 105 -21.50 4.61 24.31
C GLN A 105 -20.98 5.79 23.46
N LEU A 106 -21.66 6.11 22.37
CA LEU A 106 -21.32 7.29 21.54
C LEU A 106 -21.50 8.59 22.32
N VAL A 107 -22.61 8.71 23.06
CA VAL A 107 -22.89 9.89 23.88
C VAL A 107 -21.84 10.05 24.98
N ASP A 108 -21.47 8.97 25.67
CA ASP A 108 -20.45 8.99 26.71
C ASP A 108 -19.09 9.37 26.15
N LEU A 109 -18.66 8.79 25.03
CA LEU A 109 -17.41 9.13 24.35
C LEU A 109 -17.40 10.59 23.88
N ALA A 110 -18.52 11.08 23.31
CA ALA A 110 -18.63 12.46 22.90
C ALA A 110 -18.52 13.42 24.10
N ARG A 111 -19.17 13.12 25.22
CA ARG A 111 -19.05 13.92 26.46
C ARG A 111 -17.60 13.98 26.94
N LEU A 112 -16.92 12.84 27.03
CA LEU A 112 -15.52 12.76 27.43
C LEU A 112 -14.63 13.54 26.44
N TRP A 113 -14.88 13.40 25.14
CA TRP A 113 -14.12 14.13 24.10
C TRP A 113 -14.26 15.65 24.23
N PHE A 114 -15.46 16.18 24.57
CA PHE A 114 -15.66 17.60 24.79
C PHE A 114 -14.95 18.14 26.05
N LEU A 115 -14.66 17.26 27.01
CA LEU A 115 -13.90 17.61 28.22
C LEU A 115 -12.38 17.59 28.01
N LEU A 116 -11.89 17.03 26.89
CA LEU A 116 -10.47 17.01 26.59
C LEU A 116 -9.90 18.41 26.42
N PRO A 117 -8.68 18.65 26.91
CA PRO A 117 -8.03 19.93 26.77
C PRO A 117 -7.73 20.28 25.31
N THR A 118 -7.58 21.58 25.04
CA THR A 118 -7.19 22.13 23.74
C THR A 118 -5.86 22.84 23.85
N ASP A 119 -5.11 22.90 22.76
CA ASP A 119 -3.93 23.76 22.61
C ASP A 119 -4.34 25.02 21.86
N GLN A 120 -4.08 26.18 22.45
CA GLN A 120 -4.51 27.48 21.89
C GLN A 120 -3.59 28.02 20.77
N HIS A 121 -2.39 27.41 20.53
CA HIS A 121 -1.33 28.04 19.73
C HIS A 121 -0.63 27.11 18.76
N ARG A 122 -1.20 25.96 18.40
CA ARG A 122 -0.57 25.05 17.44
C ARG A 122 -1.18 25.19 16.05
N ASN A 123 -0.31 25.36 15.04
CA ASN A 123 -0.72 25.37 13.65
C ASN A 123 -1.42 24.05 13.28
N ASP A 124 -2.60 24.12 12.67
CA ASP A 124 -3.35 22.94 12.21
C ASP A 124 -2.85 22.39 10.86
N GLU A 125 -1.85 23.03 10.26
CA GLU A 125 -1.25 22.57 9.00
C GLU A 125 -0.51 21.26 9.18
N VAL A 126 -0.71 20.34 8.25
CA VAL A 126 -0.08 19.00 8.26
C VAL A 126 1.38 19.08 7.82
N GLY A 127 1.79 20.18 7.19
CA GLY A 127 3.15 20.35 6.66
C GLY A 127 3.43 19.50 5.40
N PHE A 128 2.39 18.88 4.83
CA PHE A 128 2.44 18.15 3.57
C PHE A 128 1.15 18.45 2.79
N ALA A 129 1.29 18.87 1.52
CA ALA A 129 0.14 19.26 0.71
C ALA A 129 -0.69 18.04 0.31
N PRO A 130 -2.02 18.09 0.44
CA PRO A 130 -2.89 17.04 -0.07
C PRO A 130 -2.88 17.03 -1.61
N ALA A 131 -3.31 15.90 -2.20
CA ALA A 131 -3.49 15.82 -3.65
C ALA A 131 -4.58 16.80 -4.13
N GLU A 132 -4.19 17.78 -4.92
CA GLU A 132 -5.12 18.71 -5.58
C GLU A 132 -5.51 18.17 -6.96
N LEU A 133 -6.46 17.24 -7.01
CA LEU A 133 -6.95 16.65 -8.25
C LEU A 133 -8.13 17.45 -8.78
N ARG A 134 -7.90 18.28 -9.81
CA ARG A 134 -8.90 19.24 -10.35
C ARG A 134 -9.82 18.65 -11.42
N ALA A 135 -9.45 17.51 -12.03
CA ALA A 135 -10.26 16.87 -13.06
C ALA A 135 -11.43 16.07 -12.48
N ALA A 136 -12.40 15.72 -13.33
CA ALA A 136 -13.52 14.88 -12.91
C ALA A 136 -13.01 13.53 -12.39
N VAL A 137 -13.52 13.13 -11.23
CA VAL A 137 -13.12 11.88 -10.57
C VAL A 137 -13.25 10.70 -11.55
N ARG A 138 -12.17 9.92 -11.72
CA ARG A 138 -12.06 8.80 -12.67
C ARG A 138 -11.98 9.18 -14.16
N SER A 139 -11.76 10.46 -14.51
CA SER A 139 -11.29 10.80 -15.85
C SER A 139 -9.83 10.37 -16.04
N ARG A 140 -9.39 10.22 -17.30
CA ARG A 140 -7.99 9.88 -17.61
C ARG A 140 -7.00 10.90 -17.04
N GLU A 141 -7.35 12.19 -17.11
CA GLU A 141 -6.54 13.27 -16.54
C GLU A 141 -6.46 13.16 -14.99
N TRP A 142 -7.57 12.78 -14.36
CA TRP A 142 -7.60 12.58 -12.92
C TRP A 142 -6.73 11.40 -12.50
N GLU A 143 -6.83 10.27 -13.21
CA GLU A 143 -6.02 9.07 -12.94
C GLU A 143 -4.53 9.34 -13.15
N MET A 144 -4.17 10.02 -14.22
CA MET A 144 -2.80 10.44 -14.51
C MET A 144 -2.25 11.34 -13.39
N SER A 145 -3.01 12.38 -13.01
CA SER A 145 -2.61 13.30 -11.93
C SER A 145 -2.47 12.57 -10.58
N ALA A 146 -3.33 11.59 -10.30
CA ALA A 146 -3.25 10.79 -9.08
C ALA A 146 -2.01 9.89 -9.04
N ILE A 147 -1.63 9.30 -10.18
CA ILE A 147 -0.42 8.49 -10.32
C ILE A 147 0.81 9.39 -10.20
N GLN A 148 0.85 10.51 -10.91
CA GLN A 148 1.94 11.47 -10.82
C GLN A 148 2.13 11.96 -9.37
N TYR A 149 1.07 12.36 -8.70
CA TYR A 149 1.14 12.78 -7.29
C TYR A 149 1.79 11.70 -6.39
N HIS A 150 1.45 10.43 -6.60
CA HIS A 150 2.01 9.34 -5.79
C HIS A 150 3.49 9.10 -6.08
N TYR A 151 3.92 9.18 -7.36
CA TYR A 151 5.29 8.86 -7.78
C TYR A 151 6.23 10.06 -7.92
N ASP A 152 5.72 11.30 -7.92
CA ASP A 152 6.52 12.53 -8.10
C ASP A 152 7.22 13.01 -6.81
N LEU A 153 7.28 12.19 -5.78
CA LEU A 153 8.13 12.41 -4.60
C LEU A 153 9.62 12.38 -4.93
N GLY A 154 9.96 11.98 -6.15
CA GLY A 154 11.32 11.86 -6.64
C GLY A 154 11.94 10.47 -6.46
N ASN A 155 12.75 10.08 -7.44
CA ASN A 155 13.44 8.78 -7.41
C ASN A 155 14.30 8.62 -6.15
N GLU A 156 14.99 9.70 -5.71
CA GLU A 156 15.84 9.69 -4.53
C GLU A 156 15.10 9.28 -3.25
N PHE A 157 13.83 9.67 -3.12
CA PHE A 157 13.02 9.27 -1.98
C PHE A 157 12.69 7.77 -2.01
N TYR A 158 12.32 7.23 -3.17
CA TYR A 158 12.02 5.81 -3.32
C TYR A 158 13.27 4.93 -3.16
N GLU A 159 14.45 5.40 -3.56
CA GLU A 159 15.73 4.73 -3.36
C GLU A 159 16.05 4.48 -1.88
N LEU A 160 15.56 5.31 -0.97
CA LEU A 160 15.78 5.15 0.46
C LEU A 160 15.29 3.80 1.00
N PHE A 161 14.24 3.23 0.40
CA PHE A 161 13.63 2.03 0.98
C PHE A 161 13.39 0.87 0.01
N LEU A 162 13.31 1.09 -1.30
CA LEU A 162 13.01 0.03 -2.28
C LEU A 162 14.18 -0.92 -2.57
N GLY A 163 15.42 -0.52 -2.25
CA GLY A 163 16.61 -1.27 -2.59
C GLY A 163 17.09 -1.04 -4.04
N ARG A 164 18.18 -1.69 -4.43
CA ARG A 164 18.90 -1.43 -5.70
C ARG A 164 18.06 -1.64 -6.96
N ARG A 165 17.09 -2.54 -6.92
CA ARG A 165 16.26 -2.87 -8.09
C ARG A 165 15.14 -1.86 -8.33
N MET A 166 14.82 -1.02 -7.35
CA MET A 166 13.71 -0.06 -7.45
C MET A 166 12.40 -0.76 -7.84
N VAL A 167 12.00 -1.75 -7.06
CA VAL A 167 10.77 -2.51 -7.31
C VAL A 167 9.76 -2.22 -6.20
N TYR A 168 8.67 -1.54 -6.55
CA TYR A 168 7.64 -1.11 -5.60
C TYR A 168 6.45 -2.09 -5.52
N THR A 169 6.76 -3.39 -5.54
CA THR A 169 5.80 -4.49 -5.38
C THR A 169 6.42 -5.59 -4.52
N ALA A 170 5.62 -6.58 -4.03
CA ALA A 170 6.16 -7.62 -3.16
C ALA A 170 7.30 -8.39 -3.84
N ALA A 171 8.35 -8.63 -3.09
CA ALA A 171 9.44 -9.53 -3.43
C ALA A 171 8.99 -11.01 -3.32
N TYR A 172 9.83 -11.94 -3.72
CA TYR A 172 9.60 -13.39 -3.57
C TYR A 172 10.72 -14.00 -2.73
N PHE A 173 10.42 -14.36 -1.50
CA PHE A 173 11.37 -14.91 -0.55
C PHE A 173 11.32 -16.43 -0.57
N THR A 174 12.43 -17.11 -0.78
CA THR A 174 12.54 -18.57 -0.58
C THR A 174 12.93 -18.89 0.87
N ASP A 175 13.49 -17.91 1.58
CA ASP A 175 13.79 -17.96 3.00
C ASP A 175 13.51 -16.60 3.63
N PRO A 176 12.84 -16.52 4.81
CA PRO A 176 12.51 -15.25 5.47
C PRO A 176 13.73 -14.37 5.84
N SER A 177 14.92 -14.96 5.93
CA SER A 177 16.16 -14.26 6.27
C SER A 177 16.87 -13.61 5.08
N GLN A 178 16.39 -13.84 3.85
CA GLN A 178 16.98 -13.27 2.65
C GLN A 178 16.94 -11.74 2.63
N SER A 179 17.92 -11.14 1.94
CA SER A 179 17.91 -9.71 1.67
C SER A 179 16.75 -9.33 0.75
N LEU A 180 16.30 -8.08 0.86
CA LEU A 180 15.27 -7.54 -0.04
C LEU A 180 15.72 -7.60 -1.50
N ASP A 181 16.99 -7.27 -1.78
CA ASP A 181 17.52 -7.25 -3.14
C ASP A 181 17.51 -8.64 -3.79
N ASP A 182 17.91 -9.68 -3.05
CA ASP A 182 17.89 -11.06 -3.54
C ASP A 182 16.44 -11.55 -3.75
N ALA A 183 15.56 -11.24 -2.81
CA ALA A 183 14.15 -11.59 -2.94
C ALA A 183 13.45 -10.86 -4.11
N GLN A 184 13.84 -9.62 -4.42
CA GLN A 184 13.35 -8.90 -5.60
C GLN A 184 13.90 -9.50 -6.90
N GLU A 185 15.16 -9.91 -6.94
CA GLU A 185 15.74 -10.63 -8.08
C GLU A 185 14.96 -11.92 -8.34
N GLN A 186 14.72 -12.72 -7.30
CA GLN A 186 13.94 -13.94 -7.38
C GLN A 186 12.50 -13.69 -7.86
N LYS A 187 11.88 -12.58 -7.45
CA LYS A 187 10.54 -12.22 -7.93
C LYS A 187 10.55 -11.93 -9.43
N LEU A 188 11.52 -11.19 -9.93
CA LEU A 188 11.63 -10.90 -11.35
C LEU A 188 11.82 -12.20 -12.17
N ASP A 189 12.70 -13.08 -11.70
CA ASP A 189 12.92 -14.39 -12.31
C ASP A 189 11.67 -15.28 -12.25
N HIS A 190 10.96 -15.29 -11.12
CA HIS A 190 9.71 -16.05 -10.95
C HIS A 190 8.62 -15.61 -11.94
N VAL A 191 8.47 -14.29 -12.15
CA VAL A 191 7.54 -13.71 -13.14
C VAL A 191 7.93 -14.17 -14.56
N CYS A 192 9.22 -14.10 -14.92
CA CYS A 192 9.72 -14.53 -16.23
C CYS A 192 9.48 -16.02 -16.46
N ARG A 193 9.70 -16.87 -15.45
CA ARG A 193 9.40 -18.31 -15.51
C ARG A 193 7.91 -18.59 -15.66
N LYS A 194 7.05 -17.90 -14.93
CA LYS A 194 5.59 -18.04 -15.07
C LYS A 194 5.10 -17.65 -16.46
N LEU A 195 5.66 -16.62 -17.05
CA LEU A 195 5.39 -16.22 -18.43
C LEU A 195 6.04 -17.17 -19.48
N ARG A 196 6.92 -18.10 -19.06
CA ARG A 196 7.70 -19.01 -19.93
C ARG A 196 8.40 -18.25 -21.03
N LEU A 197 9.09 -17.15 -20.66
CA LEU A 197 9.79 -16.29 -21.60
C LEU A 197 10.86 -17.06 -22.38
N ARG A 198 10.91 -16.84 -23.70
CA ARG A 198 11.87 -17.42 -24.62
C ARG A 198 12.65 -16.34 -25.38
N PRO A 199 13.89 -16.61 -25.77
CA PRO A 199 14.68 -15.66 -26.55
C PRO A 199 13.95 -15.23 -27.84
N GLY A 200 13.95 -13.92 -28.10
CA GLY A 200 13.32 -13.31 -29.27
C GLY A 200 11.86 -12.94 -29.09
N GLU A 201 11.15 -13.43 -28.07
CA GLU A 201 9.76 -13.04 -27.78
C GLU A 201 9.66 -11.55 -27.44
N ARG A 202 8.48 -10.97 -27.75
CA ARG A 202 8.11 -9.61 -27.41
C ARG A 202 7.33 -9.61 -26.09
N LEU A 203 7.81 -8.85 -25.10
CA LEU A 203 7.18 -8.65 -23.79
C LEU A 203 6.66 -7.24 -23.66
N LEU A 204 5.37 -7.07 -23.36
CA LEU A 204 4.79 -5.81 -22.89
C LEU A 204 4.73 -5.78 -21.36
N ASP A 205 5.21 -4.69 -20.73
CA ASP A 205 5.08 -4.43 -19.30
C ASP A 205 4.22 -3.18 -19.07
N ILE A 206 2.95 -3.40 -18.72
CA ILE A 206 1.99 -2.33 -18.44
C ILE A 206 2.27 -1.75 -17.04
N GLY A 207 2.69 -0.49 -16.97
CA GLY A 207 3.14 0.14 -15.74
C GLY A 207 4.50 -0.37 -15.28
N CYS A 208 5.47 -0.29 -16.17
CA CYS A 208 6.81 -0.89 -16.00
C CYS A 208 7.66 -0.29 -14.87
N GLY A 209 7.18 0.80 -14.23
CA GLY A 209 7.92 1.48 -13.18
C GLY A 209 9.31 1.90 -13.66
N TRP A 210 10.32 1.59 -12.88
CA TRP A 210 11.73 1.89 -13.21
C TRP A 210 12.41 0.82 -14.08
N GLY A 211 11.63 0.00 -14.82
CA GLY A 211 12.10 -0.93 -15.85
C GLY A 211 12.74 -2.23 -15.34
N ALA A 212 12.61 -2.56 -14.07
CA ALA A 212 13.32 -3.69 -13.47
C ALA A 212 12.97 -5.05 -14.13
N LEU A 213 11.68 -5.31 -14.42
CA LEU A 213 11.25 -6.55 -15.06
C LEU A 213 11.80 -6.64 -16.49
N LEU A 214 11.71 -5.59 -17.27
CA LEU A 214 12.19 -5.55 -18.65
C LEU A 214 13.70 -5.75 -18.75
N ILE A 215 14.47 -5.08 -17.88
CA ILE A 215 15.92 -5.25 -17.80
C ILE A 215 16.28 -6.70 -17.45
N HIS A 216 15.60 -7.29 -16.45
CA HIS A 216 15.83 -8.68 -16.05
C HIS A 216 15.47 -9.65 -17.19
N ALA A 217 14.30 -9.49 -17.79
CA ALA A 217 13.80 -10.35 -18.85
C ALA A 217 14.69 -10.29 -20.12
N ALA A 218 15.09 -9.11 -20.56
CA ALA A 218 15.97 -8.96 -21.72
C ALA A 218 17.36 -9.53 -21.46
N LYS A 219 17.93 -9.32 -20.26
CA LYS A 219 19.26 -9.80 -19.89
C LYS A 219 19.33 -11.34 -19.75
N HIS A 220 18.34 -11.93 -19.07
CA HIS A 220 18.40 -13.34 -18.67
C HIS A 220 17.61 -14.27 -19.60
N TYR A 221 16.58 -13.75 -20.28
CA TYR A 221 15.71 -14.54 -21.14
C TYR A 221 15.81 -14.16 -22.63
N GLY A 222 16.52 -13.06 -22.95
CA GLY A 222 16.78 -12.66 -24.34
C GLY A 222 15.56 -12.12 -25.07
N VAL A 223 14.56 -11.61 -24.36
CA VAL A 223 13.36 -11.03 -24.95
C VAL A 223 13.59 -9.60 -25.45
N ARG A 224 12.66 -9.11 -26.30
CA ARG A 224 12.51 -7.71 -26.62
C ARG A 224 11.39 -7.14 -25.79
N GLY A 225 11.60 -6.03 -25.05
CA GLY A 225 10.65 -5.51 -24.12
C GLY A 225 10.17 -4.10 -24.49
N VAL A 226 8.86 -3.87 -24.35
CA VAL A 226 8.25 -2.54 -24.38
C VAL A 226 7.58 -2.31 -23.03
N GLY A 227 7.89 -1.19 -22.38
CA GLY A 227 7.26 -0.76 -21.15
C GLY A 227 6.53 0.55 -21.30
N VAL A 228 5.39 0.69 -20.62
CA VAL A 228 4.68 1.95 -20.54
C VAL A 228 4.51 2.40 -19.10
N THR A 229 4.63 3.69 -18.87
CA THR A 229 4.39 4.35 -17.58
C THR A 229 3.78 5.73 -17.81
N LEU A 230 3.08 6.27 -16.79
CA LEU A 230 2.56 7.64 -16.82
C LEU A 230 3.48 8.64 -16.09
N SER A 231 4.57 8.17 -15.47
CA SER A 231 5.54 9.00 -14.75
C SER A 231 6.79 9.26 -15.57
N GLU A 232 7.06 10.52 -15.87
CA GLU A 232 8.29 10.95 -16.56
C GLU A 232 9.54 10.59 -15.75
N GLN A 233 9.48 10.71 -14.41
CA GLN A 233 10.59 10.37 -13.53
C GLN A 233 10.93 8.87 -13.57
N GLN A 234 9.91 7.99 -13.64
CA GLN A 234 10.13 6.57 -13.84
C GLN A 234 10.72 6.27 -15.20
N HIS A 235 10.17 6.86 -16.26
CA HIS A 235 10.67 6.74 -17.64
C HIS A 235 12.15 7.10 -17.73
N ASP A 236 12.54 8.27 -17.23
CA ASP A 236 13.90 8.78 -17.34
C ASP A 236 14.91 7.89 -16.60
N LEU A 237 14.56 7.44 -15.39
CA LEU A 237 15.43 6.54 -14.65
C LEU A 237 15.48 5.15 -15.30
N ALA A 238 14.35 4.62 -15.77
CA ALA A 238 14.29 3.34 -16.48
C ALA A 238 15.18 3.37 -17.74
N THR A 239 15.07 4.43 -18.56
CA THR A 239 15.86 4.61 -19.77
C THR A 239 17.36 4.66 -19.46
N ARG A 240 17.78 5.42 -18.45
CA ARG A 240 19.19 5.44 -18.03
C ARG A 240 19.68 4.05 -17.60
N ARG A 241 18.87 3.29 -16.84
CA ARG A 241 19.22 1.94 -16.37
C ARG A 241 19.30 0.93 -17.52
N ILE A 242 18.41 1.03 -18.51
CA ILE A 242 18.43 0.20 -19.73
C ILE A 242 19.70 0.44 -20.52
N HIS A 243 20.07 1.69 -20.73
CA HIS A 243 21.33 2.04 -21.42
C HIS A 243 22.57 1.59 -20.66
N ALA A 244 22.60 1.79 -19.34
CA ALA A 244 23.69 1.34 -18.48
C ALA A 244 23.83 -0.20 -18.48
N ALA A 245 22.73 -0.94 -18.72
CA ALA A 245 22.75 -2.39 -18.87
C ALA A 245 23.11 -2.87 -20.30
N GLY A 246 23.33 -1.97 -21.26
CA GLY A 246 23.61 -2.29 -22.67
C GLY A 246 22.42 -2.91 -23.40
N LEU A 247 21.19 -2.53 -23.05
CA LEU A 247 19.96 -3.14 -23.56
C LEU A 247 19.11 -2.18 -24.41
N GLY A 248 19.65 -1.02 -24.80
CA GLY A 248 18.90 -0.01 -25.54
C GLY A 248 18.44 -0.43 -26.95
N ASP A 249 19.00 -1.50 -27.50
CA ASP A 249 18.59 -2.13 -28.76
C ASP A 249 17.42 -3.14 -28.60
N ARG A 250 17.08 -3.52 -27.39
CA ARG A 250 16.10 -4.56 -27.06
C ARG A 250 14.95 -4.11 -26.19
N VAL A 251 15.15 -3.04 -25.39
CA VAL A 251 14.18 -2.58 -24.40
C VAL A 251 13.90 -1.10 -24.60
N GLU A 252 12.63 -0.78 -24.73
CA GLU A 252 12.11 0.57 -24.82
C GLU A 252 11.12 0.84 -23.70
N VAL A 253 11.17 2.04 -23.10
CA VAL A 253 10.15 2.54 -22.16
C VAL A 253 9.56 3.83 -22.70
N ARG A 254 8.24 4.00 -22.57
CA ARG A 254 7.51 5.16 -23.08
C ARG A 254 6.66 5.79 -21.98
N VAL A 255 6.55 7.11 -22.01
CA VAL A 255 5.51 7.83 -21.26
C VAL A 255 4.23 7.76 -22.09
N GLN A 256 3.41 6.75 -21.80
CA GLN A 256 2.20 6.46 -22.57
C GLN A 256 1.15 5.74 -21.71
N ASP A 257 -0.12 6.11 -21.93
CA ASP A 257 -1.23 5.35 -21.36
C ASP A 257 -1.36 4.01 -22.09
N TYR A 258 -1.46 2.90 -21.35
CA TYR A 258 -1.59 1.57 -21.93
C TYR A 258 -2.85 1.44 -22.81
N ARG A 259 -3.88 2.24 -22.56
CA ARG A 259 -5.14 2.28 -23.33
C ARG A 259 -4.94 2.78 -24.76
N ASP A 260 -3.92 3.59 -24.98
CA ASP A 260 -3.58 4.20 -26.27
C ASP A 260 -2.49 3.41 -27.03
N LEU A 261 -2.13 2.20 -26.54
CA LEU A 261 -1.25 1.32 -27.29
C LEU A 261 -1.96 0.78 -28.53
N ASP A 262 -1.36 1.00 -29.69
CA ASP A 262 -1.80 0.49 -30.99
C ASP A 262 -0.58 -0.07 -31.74
N GLU A 263 -0.23 -1.31 -31.42
CA GLU A 263 0.93 -2.01 -31.95
C GLU A 263 0.57 -3.46 -32.33
N PRO A 264 1.40 -4.14 -33.13
CA PRO A 264 1.29 -5.58 -33.31
C PRO A 264 1.32 -6.30 -31.95
N PRO A 265 0.52 -7.34 -31.78
CA PRO A 265 0.42 -8.05 -30.50
C PRO A 265 1.78 -8.57 -29.99
N PHE A 266 1.85 -8.77 -28.69
CA PHE A 266 3.01 -9.26 -27.96
C PHE A 266 2.84 -10.75 -27.63
N ASP A 267 3.95 -11.51 -27.58
CA ASP A 267 3.92 -12.91 -27.16
C ASP A 267 3.51 -13.03 -25.67
N LYS A 268 3.93 -12.04 -24.86
CA LYS A 268 3.70 -12.02 -23.41
C LYS A 268 3.37 -10.62 -22.94
N VAL A 269 2.49 -10.56 -21.95
CA VAL A 269 2.10 -9.30 -21.28
C VAL A 269 2.27 -9.46 -19.77
N ALA A 270 2.77 -8.43 -19.12
CA ALA A 270 2.81 -8.29 -17.66
C ALA A 270 2.07 -7.01 -17.23
N GLY A 271 1.37 -7.09 -16.11
CA GLY A 271 0.78 -5.94 -15.42
C GLY A 271 1.01 -6.11 -13.92
N ILE A 272 2.06 -5.48 -13.40
CA ILE A 272 2.57 -5.71 -12.05
C ILE A 272 2.29 -4.48 -11.17
N GLY A 273 1.25 -4.56 -10.31
CA GLY A 273 0.88 -3.46 -9.40
C GLY A 273 0.11 -2.33 -10.11
N ILE A 274 -0.67 -2.65 -11.12
CA ILE A 274 -1.41 -1.69 -11.93
C ILE A 274 -2.91 -1.74 -11.66
N PHE A 275 -3.48 -2.93 -11.51
CA PHE A 275 -4.93 -3.07 -11.45
C PHE A 275 -5.55 -2.38 -10.20
N GLU A 276 -4.76 -2.13 -9.16
CA GLU A 276 -5.13 -1.35 -7.98
C GLU A 276 -5.45 0.11 -8.31
N HIS A 277 -4.79 0.65 -9.34
CA HIS A 277 -4.99 2.00 -9.84
C HIS A 277 -6.20 2.09 -10.78
N VAL A 278 -6.48 0.99 -11.48
CA VAL A 278 -7.60 0.88 -12.43
C VAL A 278 -8.96 0.92 -11.70
N GLY A 279 -9.06 0.26 -10.55
CA GLY A 279 -10.29 0.16 -9.78
C GLY A 279 -11.40 -0.61 -10.50
N ARG A 280 -12.52 -0.86 -9.81
CA ARG A 280 -13.60 -1.71 -10.30
C ARG A 280 -14.15 -1.28 -11.67
N ALA A 281 -14.32 0.01 -11.89
CA ALA A 281 -14.95 0.52 -13.11
C ALA A 281 -14.09 0.35 -14.37
N GLY A 282 -12.76 0.38 -14.23
CA GLY A 282 -11.83 0.28 -15.35
C GLY A 282 -11.37 -1.14 -15.66
N LEU A 283 -11.76 -2.17 -14.86
CA LEU A 283 -11.22 -3.53 -15.04
C LEU A 283 -11.50 -4.12 -16.43
N ALA A 284 -12.70 -3.90 -16.98
CA ALA A 284 -13.06 -4.42 -18.30
C ALA A 284 -12.21 -3.78 -19.42
N GLU A 285 -11.94 -2.48 -19.34
CA GLU A 285 -11.04 -1.78 -20.25
C GLU A 285 -9.60 -2.28 -20.13
N TYR A 286 -9.12 -2.44 -18.89
CA TYR A 286 -7.77 -2.93 -18.60
C TYR A 286 -7.54 -4.35 -19.15
N PHE A 287 -8.40 -5.31 -18.80
CA PHE A 287 -8.27 -6.68 -19.29
C PHE A 287 -8.53 -6.74 -20.81
N GLY A 288 -9.48 -5.95 -21.34
CA GLY A 288 -9.72 -5.85 -22.77
C GLY A 288 -8.51 -5.36 -23.56
N GLN A 289 -7.80 -4.36 -23.06
CA GLN A 289 -6.58 -3.87 -23.70
C GLN A 289 -5.45 -4.90 -23.61
N ALA A 290 -5.22 -5.51 -22.43
CA ALA A 290 -4.24 -6.57 -22.29
C ALA A 290 -4.52 -7.76 -23.26
N TYR A 291 -5.79 -8.13 -23.40
CA TYR A 291 -6.23 -9.18 -24.33
C TYR A 291 -5.97 -8.81 -25.80
N ARG A 292 -6.24 -7.57 -26.21
CA ARG A 292 -5.96 -7.09 -27.57
C ARG A 292 -4.47 -7.12 -27.89
N MET A 293 -3.63 -6.68 -26.93
CA MET A 293 -2.18 -6.60 -27.08
C MET A 293 -1.48 -7.96 -27.03
N LEU A 294 -2.18 -9.05 -26.76
CA LEU A 294 -1.62 -10.38 -26.62
C LEU A 294 -1.89 -11.24 -27.87
N GLU A 295 -0.88 -11.95 -28.37
CA GLU A 295 -1.04 -12.95 -29.42
C GLU A 295 -1.93 -14.12 -28.98
N PRO A 296 -2.67 -14.77 -29.89
CA PRO A 296 -3.30 -16.05 -29.59
C PRO A 296 -2.25 -17.07 -29.10
N GLY A 297 -2.54 -17.80 -28.02
CA GLY A 297 -1.56 -18.66 -27.34
C GLY A 297 -0.62 -17.91 -26.39
N GLY A 298 -0.71 -16.57 -26.33
CA GLY A 298 0.09 -15.73 -25.44
C GLY A 298 -0.34 -15.79 -23.98
N LEU A 299 0.59 -15.45 -23.08
CA LEU A 299 0.39 -15.46 -21.63
C LEU A 299 0.38 -14.03 -21.07
N PHE A 300 -0.58 -13.77 -20.20
CA PHE A 300 -0.65 -12.54 -19.42
C PHE A 300 -0.52 -12.85 -17.92
N ILE A 301 0.40 -12.17 -17.23
CA ILE A 301 0.48 -12.18 -15.77
C ILE A 301 -0.05 -10.88 -15.20
N ASN A 302 -1.14 -10.96 -14.44
CA ASN A 302 -1.65 -9.85 -13.65
C ASN A 302 -1.25 -10.05 -12.19
N TYR A 303 -0.54 -9.10 -11.63
CA TYR A 303 -0.12 -9.11 -10.23
C TYR A 303 -0.69 -7.89 -9.53
N GLY A 304 -1.38 -8.10 -8.41
CA GLY A 304 -1.92 -6.95 -7.69
C GLY A 304 -2.54 -7.26 -6.34
N ILE A 305 -2.81 -6.17 -5.63
CA ILE A 305 -3.38 -6.16 -4.29
C ILE A 305 -4.89 -6.28 -4.37
N ALA A 306 -5.45 -7.23 -3.62
CA ALA A 306 -6.88 -7.44 -3.49
C ALA A 306 -7.33 -7.31 -2.04
N VAL A 307 -8.57 -6.89 -1.82
CA VAL A 307 -9.20 -6.91 -0.50
C VAL A 307 -9.88 -8.25 -0.25
N ARG A 308 -10.00 -8.60 1.03
CA ARG A 308 -10.76 -9.77 1.45
C ARG A 308 -12.24 -9.60 1.08
N MET A 309 -12.85 -10.63 0.51
CA MET A 309 -14.30 -10.67 0.35
C MET A 309 -14.99 -10.61 1.72
N PRO A 310 -16.06 -9.81 1.88
CA PRO A 310 -16.89 -9.90 3.09
C PRO A 310 -17.48 -11.32 3.22
N PRO A 311 -17.77 -11.78 4.45
CA PRO A 311 -18.43 -13.06 4.67
C PRO A 311 -19.76 -13.15 3.88
N PHE A 312 -20.12 -14.37 3.47
CA PHE A 312 -21.31 -14.61 2.64
C PHE A 312 -22.62 -14.13 3.30
N ASP A 313 -22.67 -14.20 4.63
CA ASP A 313 -23.81 -13.75 5.46
C ASP A 313 -23.77 -12.25 5.79
N ALA A 314 -22.73 -11.53 5.38
CA ALA A 314 -22.60 -10.07 5.56
C ALA A 314 -23.48 -9.29 4.57
N THR A 315 -24.68 -9.79 4.29
CA THR A 315 -25.68 -9.19 3.39
C THR A 315 -26.89 -8.71 4.20
N GLY A 316 -27.50 -7.62 3.76
CA GLY A 316 -28.71 -7.07 4.36
C GLY A 316 -28.57 -5.64 4.86
N VAL A 317 -29.71 -4.96 4.99
CA VAL A 317 -29.81 -3.54 5.35
C VAL A 317 -29.11 -3.24 6.69
N GLY A 318 -29.25 -4.14 7.67
CA GLY A 318 -28.59 -3.97 8.97
C GLY A 318 -27.08 -4.03 8.93
N HIS A 319 -26.48 -4.83 8.04
CA HIS A 319 -25.04 -4.86 7.80
C HIS A 319 -24.58 -3.56 7.10
N PHE A 320 -25.30 -3.15 6.08
CA PHE A 320 -25.02 -1.93 5.33
C PHE A 320 -25.05 -0.70 6.25
N LEU A 321 -26.09 -0.53 7.07
CA LEU A 321 -26.22 0.58 8.01
C LEU A 321 -25.08 0.59 9.06
N ARG A 322 -24.73 -0.58 9.62
CA ARG A 322 -23.61 -0.70 10.56
C ARG A 322 -22.28 -0.36 9.89
N SER A 323 -22.08 -0.81 8.66
CA SER A 323 -20.86 -0.52 7.89
C SER A 323 -20.78 0.97 7.55
N ALA A 324 -21.87 1.58 7.13
CA ALA A 324 -21.95 3.02 6.83
C ALA A 324 -21.66 3.86 8.09
N MET A 325 -22.27 3.53 9.24
CA MET A 325 -22.01 4.22 10.51
C MET A 325 -20.57 4.02 10.98
N ARG A 326 -20.04 2.80 10.86
CA ARG A 326 -18.63 2.53 11.16
C ARG A 326 -17.71 3.38 10.31
N ASN A 327 -17.95 3.45 9.00
CA ASN A 327 -17.12 4.24 8.07
C ASN A 327 -17.24 5.74 8.33
N ALA A 328 -18.41 6.22 8.74
CA ALA A 328 -18.59 7.64 9.11
C ALA A 328 -17.80 8.03 10.36
N VAL A 329 -17.68 7.13 11.34
CA VAL A 329 -16.99 7.41 12.60
C VAL A 329 -15.49 7.07 12.50
N LEU A 330 -15.17 5.85 12.05
CA LEU A 330 -13.79 5.37 12.02
C LEU A 330 -13.03 5.88 10.78
N GLY A 331 -13.75 6.25 9.70
CA GLY A 331 -13.16 6.40 8.39
C GLY A 331 -12.78 5.04 7.80
N SER A 332 -12.36 5.00 6.55
CA SER A 332 -11.87 3.77 5.93
C SER A 332 -10.67 3.99 5.03
N THR A 333 -10.66 5.10 4.32
CA THR A 333 -9.61 5.38 3.32
C THR A 333 -9.37 6.89 3.13
N GLY A 334 -10.01 7.76 3.92
CA GLY A 334 -9.97 9.21 3.75
C GLY A 334 -8.56 9.78 3.81
N PHE A 335 -7.82 9.44 4.86
CA PHE A 335 -6.44 9.86 5.05
C PHE A 335 -5.53 9.38 3.91
N ARG A 336 -5.58 8.09 3.58
CA ARG A 336 -4.77 7.50 2.51
C ARG A 336 -5.08 8.13 1.15
N ARG A 337 -6.37 8.34 0.83
CA ARG A 337 -6.78 8.99 -0.43
C ARG A 337 -6.37 10.44 -0.51
N LYS A 338 -6.38 11.15 0.61
CA LYS A 338 -6.03 12.57 0.65
C LYS A 338 -4.53 12.81 0.47
N TYR A 339 -3.68 11.96 1.08
CA TYR A 339 -2.26 12.25 1.23
C TYR A 339 -1.32 11.28 0.51
N LEU A 340 -1.78 10.11 0.08
CA LEU A 340 -0.90 9.06 -0.43
C LEU A 340 -1.37 8.48 -1.76
N TRP A 341 -2.59 7.98 -1.81
CA TRP A 341 -3.06 7.18 -2.93
C TRP A 341 -4.50 7.53 -3.33
N PRO A 342 -4.70 8.65 -4.05
CA PRO A 342 -6.02 9.18 -4.35
C PRO A 342 -6.91 8.22 -5.15
N ASN A 343 -6.35 7.52 -6.12
CA ASN A 343 -7.06 6.60 -7.02
C ASN A 343 -7.11 5.14 -6.53
N GLY A 344 -6.56 4.82 -5.36
CA GLY A 344 -6.57 3.46 -4.81
C GLY A 344 -7.97 2.91 -4.59
N ASP A 345 -8.40 1.93 -5.40
CA ASP A 345 -9.68 1.24 -5.32
C ASP A 345 -9.47 -0.27 -5.43
N LEU A 346 -9.27 -0.88 -4.27
CA LEU A 346 -8.99 -2.31 -4.20
C LEU A 346 -10.28 -3.11 -4.33
N VAL A 347 -10.24 -4.12 -5.19
CA VAL A 347 -11.35 -5.06 -5.40
C VAL A 347 -10.99 -6.45 -4.88
N PRO A 348 -11.98 -7.29 -4.54
CA PRO A 348 -11.72 -8.71 -4.28
C PRO A 348 -11.15 -9.41 -5.51
N LEU A 349 -10.26 -10.39 -5.29
CA LEU A 349 -9.66 -11.17 -6.38
C LEU A 349 -10.69 -11.80 -7.30
N SER A 350 -11.78 -12.36 -6.74
CA SER A 350 -12.87 -12.97 -7.51
C SER A 350 -13.53 -12.00 -8.49
N VAL A 351 -13.62 -10.72 -8.15
CA VAL A 351 -14.15 -9.70 -9.08
C VAL A 351 -13.22 -9.49 -10.25
N ALA A 352 -11.91 -9.39 -10.00
CA ALA A 352 -10.92 -9.20 -11.05
C ALA A 352 -10.85 -10.42 -11.98
N THR A 353 -10.83 -11.64 -11.42
CA THR A 353 -10.78 -12.87 -12.22
C THR A 353 -12.06 -13.10 -13.03
N THR A 354 -13.23 -12.78 -12.47
CA THR A 354 -14.50 -12.84 -13.22
C THR A 354 -14.48 -11.91 -14.43
N VAL A 355 -14.01 -10.67 -14.27
CA VAL A 355 -13.93 -9.73 -15.40
C VAL A 355 -12.90 -10.20 -16.44
N ALA A 356 -11.78 -10.76 -16.02
CA ALA A 356 -10.78 -11.33 -16.93
C ALA A 356 -11.37 -12.48 -17.78
N GLU A 357 -12.10 -13.41 -17.18
CA GLU A 357 -12.78 -14.50 -17.91
C GLU A 357 -13.86 -13.97 -18.88
N GLN A 358 -14.64 -12.97 -18.44
CA GLN A 358 -15.63 -12.30 -19.31
C GLN A 358 -14.99 -11.58 -20.51
N THR A 359 -13.72 -11.20 -20.39
CA THR A 359 -12.93 -10.59 -21.48
C THR A 359 -12.42 -11.66 -22.48
N GLY A 360 -12.44 -12.95 -22.11
CA GLY A 360 -11.99 -14.06 -22.93
C GLY A 360 -10.71 -14.75 -22.46
N PHE A 361 -10.12 -14.31 -21.36
CA PHE A 361 -8.97 -15.00 -20.77
C PHE A 361 -9.35 -16.34 -20.14
N GLN A 362 -8.49 -17.34 -20.31
CA GLN A 362 -8.51 -18.56 -19.50
C GLN A 362 -7.58 -18.38 -18.29
N LEU A 363 -8.11 -18.60 -17.08
CA LEU A 363 -7.30 -18.59 -15.87
C LEU A 363 -6.47 -19.88 -15.78
N CYS A 364 -5.15 -19.74 -15.61
CA CYS A 364 -4.22 -20.90 -15.59
C CYS A 364 -3.61 -21.13 -14.21
N ASP A 365 -3.31 -20.05 -13.46
CA ASP A 365 -2.68 -20.14 -12.15
C ASP A 365 -3.04 -18.93 -11.29
N VAL A 366 -3.19 -19.17 -9.98
CA VAL A 366 -3.36 -18.11 -8.97
C VAL A 366 -2.44 -18.43 -7.80
N GLU A 367 -1.45 -17.57 -7.58
CA GLU A 367 -0.54 -17.69 -6.45
C GLU A 367 -0.69 -16.52 -5.49
N ASN A 368 -0.90 -16.82 -4.21
CA ASN A 368 -1.03 -15.81 -3.16
C ASN A 368 0.34 -15.49 -2.56
N LEU A 369 0.77 -14.24 -2.67
CA LEU A 369 2.06 -13.75 -2.18
C LEU A 369 1.94 -12.89 -0.92
N ARG A 370 0.84 -12.97 -0.17
CA ARG A 370 0.64 -12.20 1.05
C ARG A 370 1.77 -12.33 2.07
N PRO A 371 2.31 -13.53 2.39
CA PRO A 371 3.44 -13.66 3.31
C PRO A 371 4.69 -12.94 2.81
N HIS A 372 4.96 -12.99 1.52
CA HIS A 372 6.09 -12.28 0.89
C HIS A 372 5.95 -10.77 0.99
N TYR A 373 4.71 -10.25 0.87
CA TYR A 373 4.51 -8.80 1.00
C TYR A 373 4.67 -8.32 2.43
N VAL A 374 4.28 -9.11 3.44
CA VAL A 374 4.56 -8.80 4.85
C VAL A 374 6.07 -8.64 5.06
N LEU A 375 6.88 -9.56 4.56
CA LEU A 375 8.34 -9.49 4.65
C LEU A 375 8.89 -8.26 3.90
N THR A 376 8.39 -8.01 2.68
CA THR A 376 8.81 -6.86 1.86
C THR A 376 8.53 -5.54 2.58
N LEU A 377 7.32 -5.34 3.10
CA LEU A 377 6.93 -4.13 3.82
C LEU A 377 7.74 -3.96 5.11
N GLY A 378 8.05 -5.05 5.81
CA GLY A 378 8.95 -5.04 6.95
C GLY A 378 10.37 -4.58 6.57
N HIS A 379 10.91 -4.99 5.41
CA HIS A 379 12.18 -4.48 4.89
C HIS A 379 12.08 -3.01 4.53
N TRP A 380 11.06 -2.58 3.80
CA TRP A 380 10.89 -1.18 3.42
C TRP A 380 10.79 -0.25 4.64
N ARG A 381 10.04 -0.67 5.67
CA ARG A 381 9.93 0.10 6.92
C ARG A 381 11.27 0.24 7.62
N ARG A 382 12.03 -0.87 7.78
CA ARG A 382 13.36 -0.83 8.39
C ARG A 382 14.34 0.04 7.59
N ASN A 383 14.31 -0.05 6.25
CA ASN A 383 15.15 0.79 5.39
C ASN A 383 14.79 2.27 5.53
N MET A 384 13.50 2.61 5.56
CA MET A 384 13.02 3.98 5.77
C MET A 384 13.45 4.53 7.14
N ASP A 385 13.31 3.73 8.21
CA ASP A 385 13.75 4.13 9.55
C ASP A 385 15.28 4.31 9.61
N ALA A 386 16.05 3.45 8.96
CA ALA A 386 17.51 3.56 8.85
C ALA A 386 17.94 4.79 8.03
N ALA A 387 17.15 5.19 7.02
CA ALA A 387 17.42 6.34 6.17
C ALA A 387 16.77 7.65 6.68
N ARG A 388 16.36 7.73 7.95
CA ARG A 388 15.59 8.86 8.52
C ARG A 388 16.21 10.21 8.18
N GLU A 389 17.51 10.40 8.40
CA GLU A 389 18.18 11.68 8.14
C GLU A 389 18.10 12.10 6.66
N ALA A 390 18.24 11.14 5.74
CA ALA A 390 18.12 11.40 4.31
C ALA A 390 16.66 11.74 3.94
N ALA A 391 15.69 11.01 4.49
CA ALA A 391 14.27 11.28 4.27
C ALA A 391 13.88 12.68 4.77
N LEU A 392 14.40 13.11 5.92
CA LEU A 392 14.18 14.46 6.46
C LEU A 392 14.77 15.55 5.56
N ARG A 393 15.94 15.32 4.95
CA ARG A 393 16.54 16.28 4.01
C ARG A 393 15.74 16.43 2.72
N ILE A 394 15.15 15.32 2.22
CA ILE A 394 14.40 15.29 0.95
C ILE A 394 13.00 15.89 1.14
N GLY A 395 12.26 15.45 2.14
CA GLY A 395 10.84 15.76 2.26
C GLY A 395 10.38 16.37 3.58
N GLY A 396 11.30 16.55 4.54
CA GLY A 396 10.98 17.06 5.87
C GLY A 396 10.30 16.03 6.78
N GLU A 397 10.03 16.46 8.01
CA GLU A 397 9.46 15.60 9.07
C GLU A 397 8.07 15.06 8.70
N ALA A 398 7.21 15.90 8.11
CA ALA A 398 5.84 15.51 7.76
C ALA A 398 5.80 14.39 6.73
N MET A 399 6.63 14.46 5.68
CA MET A 399 6.72 13.42 4.66
C MET A 399 7.30 12.12 5.24
N TYR A 400 8.37 12.21 6.03
CA TYR A 400 8.95 11.04 6.70
C TYR A 400 7.90 10.33 7.57
N ARG A 401 7.18 11.07 8.43
CA ARG A 401 6.14 10.53 9.31
C ARG A 401 4.97 9.94 8.52
N LEU A 402 4.54 10.60 7.45
CA LEU A 402 3.49 10.13 6.57
C LEU A 402 3.83 8.74 5.98
N TRP A 403 5.03 8.59 5.43
CA TRP A 403 5.45 7.34 4.81
C TRP A 403 5.76 6.24 5.84
N ARG A 404 6.33 6.59 6.98
CA ARG A 404 6.52 5.66 8.10
C ARG A 404 5.19 5.07 8.57
N LEU A 405 4.16 5.92 8.73
CA LEU A 405 2.81 5.48 9.08
C LEU A 405 2.19 4.61 7.98
N PHE A 406 2.35 5.02 6.72
CA PHE A 406 1.82 4.27 5.58
C PHE A 406 2.41 2.87 5.46
N LEU A 407 3.72 2.72 5.56
CA LEU A 407 4.40 1.43 5.49
C LEU A 407 3.98 0.51 6.65
N ALA A 408 3.86 1.04 7.87
CA ALA A 408 3.40 0.28 9.02
C ALA A 408 1.92 -0.14 8.87
N PHE A 409 1.06 0.77 8.37
CA PHE A 409 -0.34 0.46 8.08
C PHE A 409 -0.47 -0.62 7.00
N ALA A 410 0.30 -0.51 5.91
CA ALA A 410 0.31 -1.52 4.85
C ALA A 410 0.75 -2.88 5.39
N GLU A 411 1.86 -2.95 6.14
CA GLU A 411 2.34 -4.19 6.76
C GLU A 411 1.24 -4.84 7.63
N TYR A 412 0.56 -4.05 8.46
CA TYR A 412 -0.54 -4.53 9.28
C TYR A 412 -1.71 -5.09 8.45
N GLN A 413 -2.09 -4.43 7.35
CA GLN A 413 -3.21 -4.87 6.51
C GLN A 413 -2.94 -6.24 5.88
N PHE A 414 -1.71 -6.50 5.43
CA PHE A 414 -1.32 -7.81 4.92
C PHE A 414 -1.15 -8.84 6.05
N ARG A 415 -0.55 -8.45 7.16
CA ARG A 415 -0.35 -9.31 8.34
C ARG A 415 -1.68 -9.80 8.93
N SER A 416 -2.67 -8.93 9.03
CA SER A 416 -4.02 -9.25 9.51
C SER A 416 -4.88 -10.03 8.48
N GLY A 417 -4.45 -10.11 7.22
CA GLY A 417 -5.22 -10.74 6.14
C GLY A 417 -6.40 -9.88 5.64
N ALA A 418 -6.46 -8.61 6.00
CA ALA A 418 -7.45 -7.67 5.44
C ALA A 418 -7.19 -7.39 3.95
N GLN A 419 -5.92 -7.42 3.56
CA GLN A 419 -5.47 -7.36 2.18
C GLN A 419 -4.65 -8.60 1.81
N THR A 420 -4.62 -8.92 0.53
CA THR A 420 -3.81 -9.96 -0.07
C THR A 420 -3.20 -9.46 -1.36
N VAL A 421 -2.16 -10.11 -1.84
CA VAL A 421 -1.57 -9.84 -3.15
C VAL A 421 -1.42 -11.16 -3.89
N ASN A 422 -1.78 -11.15 -5.16
CA ASN A 422 -1.86 -12.37 -5.95
C ASN A 422 -1.22 -12.17 -7.31
N GLN A 423 -0.55 -13.22 -7.81
CA GLN A 423 -0.19 -13.36 -9.22
C GLN A 423 -1.22 -14.24 -9.89
N VAL A 424 -1.85 -13.75 -10.95
CA VAL A 424 -2.81 -14.49 -11.77
C VAL A 424 -2.23 -14.67 -13.16
N LEU A 425 -1.95 -15.90 -13.55
CA LEU A 425 -1.50 -16.25 -14.89
C LEU A 425 -2.72 -16.57 -15.74
N MET A 426 -2.81 -15.95 -16.90
CA MET A 426 -3.92 -16.06 -17.84
C MET A 426 -3.41 -16.35 -19.25
N LEU A 427 -4.21 -17.06 -20.01
CA LEU A 427 -3.95 -17.45 -21.39
C LEU A 427 -5.00 -16.80 -22.31
N LYS A 428 -4.55 -16.20 -23.41
CA LYS A 428 -5.39 -15.95 -24.57
C LYS A 428 -5.38 -17.19 -25.45
N GLN A 429 -6.49 -17.94 -25.46
CA GLN A 429 -6.56 -19.21 -26.13
C GLN A 429 -6.36 -19.05 -27.65
N ALA A 430 -5.57 -19.95 -28.25
CA ALA A 430 -5.40 -20.05 -29.69
C ALA A 430 -6.64 -20.72 -30.32
N ALA A 431 -6.88 -20.42 -31.61
CA ALA A 431 -8.07 -20.94 -32.33
C ALA A 431 -8.06 -22.46 -32.50
N ASP A 432 -6.88 -23.09 -32.54
CA ASP A 432 -6.68 -24.53 -32.61
C ASP A 432 -6.82 -25.27 -31.28
N GLY A 433 -6.99 -24.50 -30.19
CA GLY A 433 -7.11 -25.02 -28.84
C GLY A 433 -5.79 -25.45 -28.20
N ASP A 434 -4.64 -25.15 -28.84
CA ASP A 434 -3.33 -25.46 -28.26
C ASP A 434 -3.14 -24.77 -26.89
N HIS A 435 -2.52 -25.49 -25.97
CA HIS A 435 -2.30 -25.05 -24.61
C HIS A 435 -0.81 -25.02 -24.27
N PRO A 436 -0.17 -23.84 -24.24
CA PRO A 436 1.29 -23.73 -24.17
C PRO A 436 1.88 -24.09 -22.81
N LEU A 437 1.05 -24.35 -21.80
CA LEU A 437 1.52 -24.65 -20.45
C LEU A 437 1.73 -26.14 -20.24
N PRO A 438 2.79 -26.55 -19.52
CA PRO A 438 3.01 -27.94 -19.16
C PRO A 438 1.93 -28.46 -18.20
N LEU A 439 1.77 -29.77 -18.12
CA LEU A 439 0.80 -30.45 -17.23
C LEU A 439 1.11 -30.23 -15.74
N THR A 440 2.37 -30.02 -15.39
CA THR A 440 2.82 -29.78 -14.00
C THR A 440 3.48 -28.41 -13.86
N ARG A 441 3.76 -28.00 -12.62
CA ARG A 441 4.48 -26.76 -12.30
C ARG A 441 5.97 -26.98 -12.00
N ASP A 442 6.52 -28.14 -12.33
CA ASP A 442 7.91 -28.50 -12.01
C ASP A 442 8.93 -27.58 -12.70
N ASP A 443 8.56 -27.01 -13.85
CA ASP A 443 9.33 -26.01 -14.58
C ASP A 443 9.54 -24.71 -13.78
N LEU A 444 8.61 -24.36 -12.88
CA LEU A 444 8.72 -23.17 -12.03
C LEU A 444 9.71 -23.35 -10.88
N ALA A 445 9.98 -24.59 -10.46
CA ALA A 445 10.92 -24.91 -9.41
C ALA A 445 12.39 -24.91 -9.86
N ARG A 446 12.63 -25.04 -11.17
CA ARG A 446 14.00 -25.08 -11.73
C ARG A 446 14.55 -23.66 -11.79
N THR A 447 15.64 -23.39 -11.09
CA THR A 447 16.44 -22.17 -11.30
C THR A 447 16.91 -22.15 -12.77
N ALA A 448 16.81 -20.98 -13.41
CA ALA A 448 17.39 -20.82 -14.75
C ALA A 448 18.85 -21.32 -14.75
N PRO A 449 19.28 -22.10 -15.75
CA PRO A 449 20.65 -22.53 -15.80
C PRO A 449 21.55 -21.31 -15.81
N ALA A 450 22.51 -21.28 -14.86
CA ALA A 450 23.56 -20.27 -14.87
C ALA A 450 24.19 -20.30 -16.27
N ARG A 451 24.05 -19.21 -17.02
CA ARG A 451 24.75 -19.12 -18.32
C ARG A 451 26.24 -19.13 -17.99
N SER A 452 26.92 -20.15 -18.52
CA SER A 452 28.37 -20.14 -18.60
C SER A 452 28.82 -18.82 -19.23
N SER A 453 29.65 -18.11 -18.47
CA SER A 453 30.37 -16.86 -18.82
C SER A 453 31.00 -16.89 -20.21
#